data_e307e1138f72ac268527d5f96a373ac1
#
_entry.id   e307e1138f72ac268527d5f96a373ac1
#
_cell.length_a   1.000
_cell.length_b   1.000
_cell.length_c   1.000
_cell.angle_alpha   90.00
_cell.angle_beta   90.00
_cell.angle_gamma   90.00
#
_symmetry.space_group_name_H-M   'P 1'
#
loop_
_entity.id
_entity.type
_entity.pdbx_description
1 polymer ?
#
loop_
_entity_poly.entity_id
_entity_poly.type
_entity_poly.pdbx_seq_one_letter_code
_entity_poly.pdbx_strand_id
1 'polypeptide(L)'
;LFIQDKYGSYFFNTPNDLYNGKIYRYRYGVANVDVPGDPNWAPRFGAGQVGFYAQDKWDVTDNFQLTYGLRMDIPLLFDKPVANKPFNDYARTKGWDVRTDQGLSSAPMWSPRVGFRWDINNDRRFILRGGVGLFTGRIPFVWLSNNFTGTGIQLSTYDTRSTSKLNLIYDPNGQKANAEKLKASGNQTLNVFDKKFRFSQTLRLNLGFDFNVLGINWTAEGIFSKTLNDIYYKNLAYEPTGQTLGQVDPSLSFDNRPMFKRVTTGQPYSYVYALYNTNKGYTINLSLKAEKHFDFGLDLSASYTWTKSMTINNGSSSVAQSNWNYNYTYRNSNDPELGNSAFNIPHILKAAAFY
;
A
#
# COMPACT_ATOMS: atom_id res chain seq x y z
N LEU A 1 -4.76 -14.00 9.99
CA LEU A 1 -4.88 -14.24 8.54
C LEU A 1 -6.20 -14.91 8.23
N PHE A 2 -6.77 -14.70 7.08
CA PHE A 2 -8.02 -15.29 6.65
C PHE A 2 -7.86 -15.99 5.31
N ILE A 3 -8.65 -17.05 5.09
CA ILE A 3 -8.79 -17.70 3.78
C ILE A 3 -10.00 -17.06 3.10
N GLN A 4 -9.79 -16.46 1.95
CA GLN A 4 -10.88 -15.85 1.19
C GLN A 4 -11.87 -16.94 0.73
N ASP A 5 -13.17 -16.62 0.84
CA ASP A 5 -14.27 -17.54 0.50
C ASP A 5 -14.23 -18.91 1.23
N LYS A 6 -13.66 -18.96 2.44
CA LYS A 6 -13.50 -20.19 3.24
C LYS A 6 -14.82 -20.94 3.47
N TYR A 7 -15.92 -20.24 3.58
CA TYR A 7 -17.25 -20.80 3.83
C TYR A 7 -18.10 -21.00 2.58
N GLY A 8 -17.48 -20.83 1.40
CA GLY A 8 -18.17 -20.86 0.11
C GLY A 8 -18.94 -19.55 -0.16
N SER A 9 -18.82 -19.08 -1.39
CA SER A 9 -19.59 -17.93 -1.88
C SER A 9 -20.38 -18.36 -3.10
N TYR A 10 -21.69 -18.25 -3.02
CA TYR A 10 -22.61 -18.55 -4.11
C TYR A 10 -23.14 -17.27 -4.71
N PHE A 11 -23.14 -17.19 -6.03
CA PHE A 11 -23.64 -16.06 -6.78
C PHE A 11 -24.81 -16.49 -7.66
N PHE A 12 -25.84 -15.67 -7.71
CA PHE A 12 -27.06 -15.86 -8.46
C PHE A 12 -27.31 -14.64 -9.32
N ASN A 13 -27.92 -14.84 -10.51
CA ASN A 13 -28.26 -13.70 -11.38
C ASN A 13 -29.55 -12.99 -10.94
N THR A 14 -30.48 -13.74 -10.35
CA THR A 14 -31.79 -13.24 -9.89
C THR A 14 -32.17 -13.84 -8.54
N PRO A 15 -33.08 -13.20 -7.78
CA PRO A 15 -33.66 -13.80 -6.56
C PRO A 15 -34.34 -15.16 -6.85
N ASN A 16 -34.96 -15.31 -8.03
CA ASN A 16 -35.60 -16.58 -8.42
C ASN A 16 -34.59 -17.72 -8.63
N ASP A 17 -33.38 -17.40 -9.11
CA ASP A 17 -32.30 -18.37 -9.22
C ASP A 17 -31.85 -18.86 -7.84
N LEU A 18 -31.84 -17.99 -6.83
CA LEU A 18 -31.56 -18.36 -5.45
C LEU A 18 -32.63 -19.33 -4.92
N TYR A 19 -33.91 -19.01 -5.08
CA TYR A 19 -35.03 -19.89 -4.64
C TYR A 19 -34.97 -21.26 -5.29
N ASN A 20 -34.57 -21.32 -6.57
CA ASN A 20 -34.48 -22.55 -7.33
C ASN A 20 -33.10 -23.24 -7.23
N GLY A 21 -32.17 -22.72 -6.40
CA GLY A 21 -30.83 -23.28 -6.23
C GLY A 21 -29.96 -23.22 -7.50
N LYS A 22 -30.29 -22.33 -8.45
CA LYS A 22 -29.58 -22.20 -9.74
C LYS A 22 -28.34 -21.29 -9.58
N ILE A 23 -27.23 -21.90 -9.21
CA ILE A 23 -25.97 -21.23 -8.96
C ILE A 23 -25.38 -20.73 -10.29
N TYR A 24 -25.07 -19.44 -10.37
CA TYR A 24 -24.36 -18.82 -11.52
C TYR A 24 -22.84 -18.97 -11.42
N ARG A 25 -22.29 -18.77 -10.19
CA ARG A 25 -20.85 -18.86 -9.89
C ARG A 25 -20.66 -19.35 -8.49
N TYR A 26 -19.62 -20.12 -8.27
CA TYR A 26 -19.23 -20.61 -6.95
C TYR A 26 -17.75 -20.30 -6.70
N ARG A 27 -17.44 -19.84 -5.49
CA ARG A 27 -16.08 -19.60 -5.02
C ARG A 27 -15.87 -20.29 -3.67
N TYR A 28 -14.71 -20.90 -3.51
CA TYR A 28 -14.33 -21.56 -2.27
C TYR A 28 -12.82 -21.56 -2.11
N GLY A 29 -12.33 -21.26 -0.90
CA GLY A 29 -10.93 -21.34 -0.52
C GLY A 29 -10.73 -22.34 0.61
N VAL A 30 -9.75 -23.23 0.46
CA VAL A 30 -9.45 -24.27 1.46
C VAL A 30 -7.94 -24.46 1.59
N ALA A 31 -7.49 -24.75 2.82
CA ALA A 31 -6.11 -25.15 3.07
C ALA A 31 -5.85 -26.56 2.54
N ASN A 32 -4.73 -26.74 1.82
CA ASN A 32 -4.28 -28.04 1.30
C ASN A 32 -3.50 -28.85 2.33
N VAL A 33 -3.08 -28.21 3.42
CA VAL A 33 -2.28 -28.85 4.47
C VAL A 33 -3.22 -29.38 5.53
N ASP A 34 -3.12 -30.67 5.80
CA ASP A 34 -3.74 -31.29 6.95
C ASP A 34 -2.92 -30.92 8.18
N VAL A 35 -3.35 -29.88 8.88
CA VAL A 35 -2.87 -29.59 10.22
C VAL A 35 -3.77 -30.35 11.18
N PRO A 36 -3.29 -31.42 11.83
CA PRO A 36 -4.11 -32.22 12.73
C PRO A 36 -4.74 -31.32 13.81
N GLY A 37 -6.08 -31.35 13.90
CA GLY A 37 -6.83 -30.60 14.89
C GLY A 37 -7.09 -29.13 14.61
N ASP A 38 -6.64 -28.56 13.46
CA ASP A 38 -6.93 -27.18 13.09
C ASP A 38 -7.66 -27.07 11.75
N PRO A 39 -9.01 -27.17 11.72
CA PRO A 39 -9.80 -26.98 10.50
C PRO A 39 -9.74 -25.53 9.99
N ASN A 40 -9.21 -24.62 10.79
CA ASN A 40 -9.09 -23.18 10.51
C ASN A 40 -7.65 -22.78 10.22
N TRP A 41 -6.81 -23.73 9.79
CA TRP A 41 -5.41 -23.44 9.53
C TRP A 41 -5.24 -22.18 8.68
N ALA A 42 -4.33 -21.33 9.12
CA ALA A 42 -3.89 -20.15 8.39
C ALA A 42 -2.37 -20.01 8.54
N PRO A 43 -1.66 -19.54 7.51
CA PRO A 43 -0.23 -19.32 7.62
C PRO A 43 0.11 -18.38 8.79
N ARG A 44 1.17 -18.71 9.50
CA ARG A 44 1.72 -17.92 10.59
C ARG A 44 3.13 -17.49 10.22
N PHE A 45 3.54 -16.31 10.66
CA PHE A 45 4.91 -15.84 10.50
C PHE A 45 5.25 -14.86 11.62
N GLY A 46 6.52 -14.84 12.00
CA GLY A 46 7.10 -13.88 12.91
C GLY A 46 7.79 -12.76 12.12
N ALA A 47 7.57 -11.53 12.55
CA ALA A 47 8.25 -10.36 11.99
C ALA A 47 8.65 -9.40 13.12
N GLY A 48 9.75 -8.70 12.92
CA GLY A 48 10.27 -7.73 13.87
C GLY A 48 10.94 -6.54 13.17
N GLN A 49 11.27 -5.53 13.95
CA GLN A 49 12.08 -4.42 13.51
C GLN A 49 13.00 -4.01 14.64
N VAL A 50 14.28 -3.97 14.39
CA VAL A 50 15.28 -3.44 15.33
C VAL A 50 15.69 -2.06 14.86
N GLY A 51 15.69 -1.09 15.77
CA GLY A 51 16.07 0.28 15.46
C GLY A 51 17.11 0.81 16.44
N PHE A 52 18.16 1.40 15.92
CA PHE A 52 19.17 2.14 16.67
C PHE A 52 19.10 3.61 16.28
N TYR A 53 19.24 4.50 17.25
CA TYR A 53 19.28 5.92 16.97
C TYR A 53 20.22 6.66 17.93
N ALA A 54 20.82 7.74 17.39
CA ALA A 54 21.54 8.74 18.15
C ALA A 54 21.09 10.11 17.68
N GLN A 55 20.86 11.02 18.62
CA GLN A 55 20.43 12.37 18.34
C GLN A 55 21.05 13.31 19.36
N ASP A 56 21.43 14.50 18.91
CA ASP A 56 21.93 15.58 19.75
C ASP A 56 21.20 16.88 19.44
N LYS A 57 21.21 17.77 20.41
CA LYS A 57 20.63 19.10 20.36
C LYS A 57 21.72 20.08 20.83
N TRP A 58 22.14 20.93 19.93
CA TRP A 58 23.21 21.87 20.16
C TRP A 58 22.68 23.31 20.13
N ASP A 59 22.78 24.00 21.24
CA ASP A 59 22.54 25.44 21.33
C ASP A 59 23.82 26.15 20.85
N VAL A 60 23.87 26.47 19.55
CA VAL A 60 25.03 27.05 18.87
C VAL A 60 25.27 28.48 19.37
N THR A 61 24.16 29.21 19.60
CA THR A 61 24.10 30.53 20.24
C THR A 61 22.85 30.60 21.11
N ASP A 62 22.69 31.66 21.93
CA ASP A 62 21.50 31.83 22.78
C ASP A 62 20.19 31.87 21.98
N ASN A 63 20.26 32.22 20.72
CA ASN A 63 19.08 32.37 19.84
C ASN A 63 19.05 31.38 18.66
N PHE A 64 20.08 30.56 18.49
CA PHE A 64 20.13 29.56 17.41
C PHE A 64 20.43 28.15 17.92
N GLN A 65 19.51 27.24 17.65
CA GLN A 65 19.57 25.85 18.07
C GLN A 65 19.55 24.92 16.86
N LEU A 66 20.43 23.93 16.85
CA LEU A 66 20.54 22.86 15.87
C LEU A 66 20.19 21.53 16.52
N THR A 67 19.40 20.73 15.85
CA THR A 67 19.13 19.34 16.23
C THR A 67 19.54 18.44 15.07
N TYR A 68 20.34 17.41 15.34
CA TYR A 68 20.75 16.46 14.32
C TYR A 68 20.76 15.04 14.87
N GLY A 69 20.54 14.08 14.01
CA GLY A 69 20.51 12.69 14.44
C GLY A 69 20.50 11.72 13.28
N LEU A 70 20.81 10.49 13.62
CA LEU A 70 20.80 9.36 12.71
C LEU A 70 20.04 8.21 13.34
N ARG A 71 19.14 7.62 12.56
CA ARG A 71 18.43 6.39 12.91
C ARG A 71 18.72 5.33 11.85
N MET A 72 18.89 4.09 12.30
CA MET A 72 18.98 2.91 11.43
C MET A 72 17.88 1.93 11.84
N ASP A 73 17.08 1.49 10.90
CA ASP A 73 16.04 0.47 11.07
C ASP A 73 16.40 -0.78 10.26
N ILE A 74 16.30 -1.95 10.88
CA ILE A 74 16.52 -3.24 10.24
C ILE A 74 15.23 -4.04 10.34
N PRO A 75 14.47 -4.19 9.24
CA PRO A 75 13.32 -5.06 9.19
C PRO A 75 13.76 -6.52 9.25
N LEU A 76 13.03 -7.33 10.01
CA LEU A 76 13.31 -8.76 10.18
C LEU A 76 12.04 -9.56 9.84
N LEU A 77 12.20 -10.60 9.06
CA LEU A 77 11.20 -11.61 8.83
C LEU A 77 11.79 -12.95 9.25
N PHE A 78 11.24 -13.55 10.31
CA PHE A 78 11.81 -14.75 10.92
C PHE A 78 11.44 -16.02 10.18
N ASP A 79 10.35 -15.98 9.40
CA ASP A 79 9.86 -17.09 8.60
C ASP A 79 9.92 -16.75 7.12
N LYS A 80 9.92 -17.79 6.29
CA LYS A 80 9.81 -17.67 4.83
C LYS A 80 8.52 -18.32 4.35
N PRO A 81 7.85 -17.75 3.34
CA PRO A 81 6.75 -18.43 2.69
C PRO A 81 7.22 -19.71 2.00
N VAL A 82 6.31 -20.64 1.75
CA VAL A 82 6.63 -21.93 1.12
C VAL A 82 7.05 -21.74 -0.34
N ALA A 83 8.12 -22.45 -0.72
CA ALA A 83 8.62 -22.44 -2.08
C ALA A 83 7.68 -23.18 -3.05
N ASN A 84 7.20 -22.48 -4.08
CA ASN A 84 6.53 -23.08 -5.23
C ASN A 84 7.58 -23.26 -6.34
N LYS A 85 8.20 -24.45 -6.39
CA LYS A 85 9.30 -24.73 -7.32
C LYS A 85 8.90 -24.52 -8.79
N PRO A 86 7.76 -25.04 -9.30
CA PRO A 86 7.33 -24.77 -10.67
C PRO A 86 7.25 -23.27 -11.01
N PHE A 87 6.69 -22.47 -10.11
CA PHE A 87 6.62 -21.01 -10.31
C PHE A 87 8.00 -20.37 -10.25
N ASN A 88 8.82 -20.71 -9.28
CA ASN A 88 10.14 -20.11 -9.11
C ASN A 88 11.05 -20.40 -10.32
N ASP A 89 10.95 -21.60 -10.89
CA ASP A 89 11.68 -21.97 -12.11
C ASP A 89 11.14 -21.19 -13.32
N TYR A 90 9.82 -21.05 -13.46
CA TYR A 90 9.20 -20.25 -14.51
C TYR A 90 9.60 -18.77 -14.39
N ALA A 91 9.53 -18.16 -13.19
CA ALA A 91 9.93 -16.77 -12.96
C ALA A 91 11.38 -16.52 -13.38
N ARG A 92 12.27 -17.50 -13.15
CA ARG A 92 13.67 -17.43 -13.58
C ARG A 92 13.78 -17.41 -15.12
N THR A 93 12.99 -18.22 -15.84
CA THR A 93 13.00 -18.20 -17.32
C THR A 93 12.50 -16.89 -17.89
N LYS A 94 11.63 -16.18 -17.14
CA LYS A 94 11.12 -14.84 -17.50
C LYS A 94 12.04 -13.70 -17.08
N GLY A 95 13.12 -13.98 -16.36
CA GLY A 95 14.00 -12.95 -15.80
C GLY A 95 13.35 -12.12 -14.69
N TRP A 96 12.33 -12.64 -14.01
CA TRP A 96 11.67 -11.94 -12.92
C TRP A 96 12.44 -12.13 -11.60
N ASP A 97 12.72 -11.03 -10.90
CA ASP A 97 13.37 -11.04 -9.58
C ASP A 97 12.36 -11.31 -8.43
N VAL A 98 11.44 -12.23 -8.66
CA VAL A 98 10.40 -12.63 -7.68
C VAL A 98 10.40 -14.14 -7.46
N ARG A 99 10.09 -14.55 -6.22
CA ARG A 99 9.94 -15.95 -5.81
C ARG A 99 8.89 -16.05 -4.72
N THR A 100 8.21 -17.20 -4.61
CA THR A 100 7.23 -17.43 -3.54
C THR A 100 7.87 -17.56 -2.17
N ASP A 101 9.07 -18.12 -2.07
CA ASP A 101 9.85 -18.30 -0.83
C ASP A 101 10.75 -17.10 -0.48
N GLN A 102 10.55 -15.98 -1.16
CA GLN A 102 11.27 -14.74 -0.90
C GLN A 102 10.51 -13.90 0.13
N GLY A 103 11.26 -13.32 1.07
CA GLY A 103 10.74 -12.44 2.09
C GLY A 103 11.17 -10.99 1.90
N LEU A 104 10.84 -10.19 2.89
CA LEU A 104 11.27 -8.80 3.01
C LEU A 104 12.80 -8.70 3.08
N SER A 105 13.37 -7.68 2.45
CA SER A 105 14.79 -7.36 2.58
C SER A 105 15.10 -6.88 4.00
N SER A 106 16.09 -7.50 4.66
CA SER A 106 16.63 -7.08 5.96
C SER A 106 17.75 -6.05 5.82
N ALA A 107 17.93 -5.43 4.66
CA ALA A 107 18.94 -4.38 4.48
C ALA A 107 18.65 -3.19 5.41
N PRO A 108 19.67 -2.64 6.10
CA PRO A 108 19.52 -1.48 6.95
C PRO A 108 18.95 -0.28 6.19
N MET A 109 18.01 0.43 6.83
CA MET A 109 17.39 1.63 6.32
C MET A 109 17.82 2.81 7.19
N TRP A 110 18.58 3.72 6.59
CA TRP A 110 19.15 4.88 7.27
C TRP A 110 18.19 6.07 7.20
N SER A 111 18.05 6.76 8.32
CA SER A 111 17.14 7.89 8.51
C SER A 111 17.85 9.04 9.20
N PRO A 112 18.80 9.73 8.50
CA PRO A 112 19.40 10.98 8.98
C PRO A 112 18.36 12.09 9.05
N ARG A 113 18.53 13.00 10.02
CA ARG A 113 17.70 14.19 10.19
C ARG A 113 18.49 15.35 10.74
N VAL A 114 18.16 16.54 10.28
CA VAL A 114 18.67 17.82 10.78
C VAL A 114 17.52 18.79 10.89
N GLY A 115 17.46 19.54 11.97
CA GLY A 115 16.51 20.62 12.17
C GLY A 115 17.15 21.80 12.89
N PHE A 116 16.59 22.97 12.73
CA PHE A 116 17.03 24.20 13.37
C PHE A 116 15.85 25.01 13.89
N ARG A 117 16.14 25.84 14.88
CA ARG A 117 15.28 26.90 15.39
C ARG A 117 16.12 28.14 15.63
N TRP A 118 15.72 29.23 15.04
CA TRP A 118 16.40 30.52 15.12
C TRP A 118 15.43 31.61 15.57
N ASP A 119 15.66 32.19 16.73
CA ASP A 119 14.99 33.40 17.21
C ASP A 119 15.79 34.57 16.70
N ILE A 120 15.33 35.21 15.59
CA ILE A 120 16.14 36.14 14.81
C ILE A 120 16.61 37.35 15.64
N ASN A 121 15.73 37.85 16.49
CA ASN A 121 16.00 39.03 17.30
C ASN A 121 16.29 38.73 18.78
N ASN A 122 16.24 37.43 19.16
CA ASN A 122 16.33 36.99 20.55
C ASN A 122 15.21 37.56 21.47
N ASP A 123 14.07 37.92 20.89
CA ASP A 123 12.89 38.47 21.59
C ASP A 123 11.62 37.64 21.38
N ARG A 124 11.74 36.46 20.71
CA ARG A 124 10.67 35.53 20.31
C ARG A 124 9.60 36.11 19.41
N ARG A 125 9.82 37.29 18.82
CA ARG A 125 8.88 37.89 17.88
C ARG A 125 8.98 37.33 16.48
N PHE A 126 10.17 36.87 16.08
CA PHE A 126 10.47 36.33 14.77
C PHE A 126 11.27 35.03 14.91
N ILE A 127 10.61 33.90 14.75
CA ILE A 127 11.24 32.60 14.89
C ILE A 127 11.20 31.90 13.55
N LEU A 128 12.37 31.62 12.98
CA LEU A 128 12.52 30.74 11.84
C LEU A 128 12.88 29.34 12.30
N ARG A 129 12.15 28.34 11.85
CA ARG A 129 12.40 26.93 12.19
C ARG A 129 12.26 26.06 10.95
N GLY A 130 13.02 24.99 10.90
CA GLY A 130 12.95 24.10 9.76
C GLY A 130 13.76 22.84 9.97
N GLY A 131 13.67 21.96 8.98
CA GLY A 131 14.46 20.73 9.01
C GLY A 131 14.28 19.90 7.77
N VAL A 132 15.18 18.93 7.64
CA VAL A 132 15.16 17.91 6.60
C VAL A 132 15.49 16.56 7.22
N GLY A 133 14.83 15.52 6.77
CA GLY A 133 15.15 14.17 7.24
C GLY A 133 14.55 13.08 6.36
N LEU A 134 15.17 11.91 6.48
CA LEU A 134 14.61 10.67 5.97
C LEU A 134 13.81 9.98 7.08
N PHE A 135 12.66 9.46 6.72
CA PHE A 135 11.77 8.77 7.66
C PHE A 135 11.37 7.42 7.11
N THR A 136 11.73 6.37 7.84
CA THR A 136 11.33 5.00 7.53
C THR A 136 10.04 4.67 8.25
N GLY A 137 9.02 4.27 7.49
CA GLY A 137 7.73 3.81 7.98
C GLY A 137 7.67 2.29 8.06
N ARG A 138 6.60 1.77 8.68
CA ARG A 138 6.24 0.35 8.63
C ARG A 138 5.18 0.14 7.57
N ILE A 139 5.26 -0.99 6.88
CA ILE A 139 4.14 -1.44 6.04
C ILE A 139 3.17 -2.27 6.89
N PRO A 140 1.88 -2.26 6.61
CA PRO A 140 0.92 -3.16 7.25
C PRO A 140 1.33 -4.62 7.05
N PHE A 141 1.49 -5.37 8.13
CA PHE A 141 1.89 -6.78 8.04
C PHE A 141 0.88 -7.67 7.33
N VAL A 142 -0.36 -7.22 7.19
CA VAL A 142 -1.36 -7.92 6.36
C VAL A 142 -0.92 -8.01 4.89
N TRP A 143 -0.15 -7.05 4.37
CA TRP A 143 0.38 -7.14 3.01
C TRP A 143 1.50 -8.18 2.89
N LEU A 144 2.35 -8.31 3.92
CA LEU A 144 3.31 -9.41 4.00
C LEU A 144 2.59 -10.76 4.07
N SER A 145 1.48 -10.83 4.82
CA SER A 145 0.72 -12.06 4.98
C SER A 145 0.13 -12.60 3.67
N ASN A 146 -0.16 -11.73 2.70
CA ASN A 146 -0.61 -12.19 1.38
C ASN A 146 0.39 -13.13 0.71
N ASN A 147 1.70 -12.95 0.96
CA ASN A 147 2.74 -13.80 0.38
C ASN A 147 2.80 -15.16 1.07
N PHE A 148 2.50 -15.24 2.36
CA PHE A 148 2.41 -16.51 3.09
C PHE A 148 1.17 -17.32 2.71
N THR A 149 0.06 -16.66 2.40
CA THR A 149 -1.17 -17.32 1.93
C THR A 149 -1.13 -17.64 0.44
N GLY A 150 -0.52 -16.77 -0.37
CA GLY A 150 -0.55 -16.83 -1.83
C GLY A 150 0.66 -17.55 -2.45
N THR A 151 1.14 -18.64 -1.87
CA THR A 151 2.24 -19.43 -2.44
C THR A 151 1.77 -20.37 -3.58
N GLY A 152 0.45 -20.60 -3.71
CA GLY A 152 -0.12 -21.54 -4.66
C GLY A 152 0.09 -23.01 -4.27
N ILE A 153 0.64 -23.30 -3.08
CA ILE A 153 0.88 -24.66 -2.55
C ILE A 153 -0.04 -24.96 -1.36
N GLN A 154 -0.12 -24.03 -0.42
CA GLN A 154 -0.77 -24.26 0.87
C GLN A 154 -2.28 -24.02 0.83
N LEU A 155 -2.78 -23.30 -0.18
CA LEU A 155 -4.19 -23.02 -0.38
C LEU A 155 -4.63 -23.45 -1.77
N SER A 156 -5.81 -24.07 -1.86
CA SER A 156 -6.56 -24.24 -3.09
C SER A 156 -7.70 -23.24 -3.15
N THR A 157 -7.84 -22.58 -4.28
CA THR A 157 -8.98 -21.71 -4.57
C THR A 157 -9.77 -22.27 -5.74
N TYR A 158 -11.07 -22.28 -5.57
CA TYR A 158 -12.03 -22.69 -6.60
C TYR A 158 -12.80 -21.44 -7.02
N ASP A 159 -12.87 -21.17 -8.29
CA ASP A 159 -13.69 -20.10 -8.86
C ASP A 159 -14.24 -20.61 -10.20
N THR A 160 -15.51 -20.99 -10.21
CA THR A 160 -16.13 -21.63 -11.35
C THR A 160 -17.49 -21.07 -11.69
N ARG A 161 -17.78 -21.00 -12.97
CA ARG A 161 -19.12 -20.79 -13.53
C ARG A 161 -19.74 -22.07 -14.08
N SER A 162 -19.00 -23.17 -14.08
CA SER A 162 -19.52 -24.51 -14.38
C SER A 162 -20.12 -25.11 -13.11
N THR A 163 -21.37 -24.77 -12.84
CA THR A 163 -22.04 -25.02 -11.56
C THR A 163 -23.09 -26.12 -11.60
N SER A 164 -23.32 -26.75 -12.74
CA SER A 164 -24.38 -27.77 -12.93
C SER A 164 -24.29 -29.00 -12.04
N LYS A 165 -23.10 -29.30 -11.51
CA LYS A 165 -22.83 -30.40 -10.58
C LYS A 165 -22.81 -29.99 -9.11
N LEU A 166 -22.95 -28.70 -8.83
CA LEU A 166 -22.85 -28.18 -7.48
C LEU A 166 -24.19 -28.12 -6.81
N ASN A 167 -24.20 -28.31 -5.49
CA ASN A 167 -25.36 -28.14 -4.66
C ASN A 167 -25.25 -26.84 -3.84
N LEU A 168 -26.36 -26.20 -3.57
CA LEU A 168 -26.41 -25.14 -2.59
C LEU A 168 -26.32 -25.78 -1.19
N ILE A 169 -25.21 -25.54 -0.51
CA ILE A 169 -24.89 -26.09 0.80
C ILE A 169 -24.91 -24.95 1.81
N TYR A 170 -25.87 -24.99 2.73
CA TYR A 170 -26.03 -23.94 3.76
C TYR A 170 -25.06 -24.11 4.92
N ASP A 171 -24.56 -25.33 5.18
CA ASP A 171 -23.55 -25.56 6.20
C ASP A 171 -22.20 -24.99 5.75
N PRO A 172 -21.62 -24.02 6.46
CA PRO A 172 -20.31 -23.47 6.16
C PRO A 172 -19.19 -24.54 6.11
N ASN A 173 -19.31 -25.59 6.93
CA ASN A 173 -18.32 -26.66 7.01
C ASN A 173 -18.52 -27.75 5.95
N GLY A 174 -19.67 -27.80 5.31
CA GLY A 174 -20.03 -28.75 4.26
C GLY A 174 -19.46 -28.45 2.87
N GLN A 175 -18.78 -27.33 2.69
CA GLN A 175 -18.35 -26.82 1.38
C GLN A 175 -17.35 -27.73 0.66
N LYS A 176 -16.61 -28.56 1.40
CA LYS A 176 -15.66 -29.53 0.83
C LYS A 176 -16.34 -30.51 -0.15
N ALA A 177 -17.59 -30.87 0.08
CA ALA A 177 -18.36 -31.74 -0.81
C ALA A 177 -18.58 -31.15 -2.22
N ASN A 178 -18.67 -29.83 -2.35
CA ASN A 178 -18.68 -29.18 -3.67
C ASN A 178 -17.28 -29.11 -4.28
N ALA A 179 -16.25 -28.86 -3.47
CA ALA A 179 -14.87 -28.82 -3.94
C ALA A 179 -14.40 -30.17 -4.53
N GLU A 180 -14.82 -31.29 -3.95
CA GLU A 180 -14.50 -32.63 -4.45
C GLU A 180 -15.08 -32.91 -5.84
N LYS A 181 -16.19 -32.26 -6.21
CA LYS A 181 -16.79 -32.32 -7.56
C LYS A 181 -16.09 -31.43 -8.57
N LEU A 182 -15.29 -30.50 -8.09
CA LEU A 182 -14.55 -29.56 -8.91
C LEU A 182 -13.09 -30.02 -8.99
N LYS A 183 -12.51 -30.03 -10.18
CA LYS A 183 -11.05 -30.01 -10.25
C LYS A 183 -10.59 -28.70 -9.67
N ALA A 184 -9.65 -28.73 -8.71
CA ALA A 184 -8.96 -27.52 -8.29
C ALA A 184 -8.56 -26.75 -9.53
N SER A 185 -8.84 -25.47 -9.61
CA SER A 185 -8.37 -24.67 -10.73
C SER A 185 -6.84 -24.86 -10.74
N GLY A 186 -6.31 -25.53 -11.77
CA GLY A 186 -4.91 -26.01 -11.78
C GLY A 186 -3.90 -24.89 -11.66
N ASN A 187 -4.34 -23.65 -11.84
CA ASN A 187 -3.51 -22.45 -11.78
C ASN A 187 -3.99 -21.56 -10.63
N GLN A 188 -3.18 -21.48 -9.59
CA GLN A 188 -3.44 -20.65 -8.41
C GLN A 188 -3.09 -19.19 -8.65
N THR A 189 -3.70 -18.31 -7.86
CA THR A 189 -3.26 -16.91 -7.73
C THR A 189 -2.09 -16.85 -6.75
N LEU A 190 -1.00 -16.23 -7.18
CA LEU A 190 0.23 -16.10 -6.40
C LEU A 190 0.42 -14.66 -5.92
N ASN A 191 1.01 -14.53 -4.73
CA ASN A 191 1.47 -13.26 -4.20
C ASN A 191 2.97 -13.39 -3.89
N VAL A 192 3.77 -12.44 -4.39
CA VAL A 192 5.23 -12.50 -4.29
C VAL A 192 5.81 -11.12 -3.98
N PHE A 193 7.03 -11.11 -3.45
CA PHE A 193 7.83 -9.90 -3.29
C PHE A 193 8.85 -9.75 -4.42
N ASP A 194 9.11 -8.51 -4.81
CA ASP A 194 10.36 -8.16 -5.47
C ASP A 194 11.56 -8.41 -4.52
N LYS A 195 12.67 -8.90 -5.06
CA LYS A 195 13.89 -9.20 -4.28
C LYS A 195 14.42 -8.00 -3.51
N LYS A 196 14.22 -6.80 -4.02
CA LYS A 196 14.70 -5.54 -3.45
C LYS A 196 13.64 -4.82 -2.62
N PHE A 197 12.50 -5.46 -2.38
CA PHE A 197 11.40 -4.83 -1.67
C PHE A 197 11.81 -4.41 -0.25
N ARG A 198 11.53 -3.15 0.11
CA ARG A 198 11.86 -2.50 1.39
C ARG A 198 10.64 -1.82 1.99
N PHE A 199 10.72 -1.47 3.25
CA PHE A 199 9.74 -0.62 3.91
C PHE A 199 9.66 0.76 3.26
N SER A 200 8.52 1.43 3.46
CA SER A 200 8.31 2.78 2.97
C SER A 200 9.33 3.75 3.56
N GLN A 201 9.86 4.66 2.73
CA GLN A 201 10.78 5.70 3.15
C GLN A 201 10.46 7.01 2.45
N THR A 202 10.45 8.10 3.20
CA THR A 202 10.10 9.43 2.73
C THR A 202 11.15 10.44 3.13
N LEU A 203 11.60 11.25 2.17
CA LEU A 203 12.31 12.50 2.46
C LEU A 203 11.27 13.56 2.82
N ARG A 204 11.45 14.23 3.96
CA ARG A 204 10.60 15.35 4.36
C ARG A 204 11.44 16.57 4.66
N LEU A 205 10.99 17.70 4.12
CA LEU A 205 11.50 19.04 4.42
C LEU A 205 10.36 19.82 5.05
N ASN A 206 10.67 20.62 6.04
CA ASN A 206 9.74 21.63 6.59
C ASN A 206 10.47 22.94 6.82
N LEU A 207 9.74 24.05 6.62
CA LEU A 207 10.16 25.39 6.96
C LEU A 207 8.97 26.12 7.58
N GLY A 208 9.16 26.68 8.75
CA GLY A 208 8.14 27.42 9.49
C GLY A 208 8.66 28.76 9.93
N PHE A 209 7.81 29.77 9.87
CA PHE A 209 8.08 31.12 10.33
C PHE A 209 6.96 31.57 11.27
N ASP A 210 7.30 31.76 12.54
CA ASP A 210 6.39 32.27 13.56
C ASP A 210 6.73 33.76 13.79
N PHE A 211 5.73 34.65 13.73
CA PHE A 211 5.93 36.07 13.90
C PHE A 211 4.74 36.73 14.57
N ASN A 212 5.02 37.78 15.37
CA ASN A 212 4.00 38.60 16.01
C ASN A 212 3.98 39.97 15.36
N VAL A 213 2.83 40.33 14.79
CA VAL A 213 2.60 41.65 14.16
C VAL A 213 1.18 42.09 14.52
N LEU A 214 1.05 43.34 14.98
CA LEU A 214 -0.22 43.97 15.41
C LEU A 214 -0.93 43.19 16.53
N GLY A 215 -0.17 42.54 17.41
CA GLY A 215 -0.73 41.72 18.49
C GLY A 215 -1.43 40.46 18.02
N ILE A 216 -1.14 40.02 16.80
CA ILE A 216 -1.59 38.74 16.23
C ILE A 216 -0.37 37.85 16.09
N ASN A 217 -0.47 36.62 16.58
CA ASN A 217 0.53 35.58 16.36
C ASN A 217 0.26 34.85 15.04
N TRP A 218 1.20 34.93 14.14
CA TRP A 218 1.15 34.31 12.82
C TRP A 218 2.11 33.14 12.77
N THR A 219 1.66 32.07 12.12
CA THR A 219 2.52 30.92 11.75
C THR A 219 2.34 30.64 10.28
N ALA A 220 3.40 30.80 9.50
CA ALA A 220 3.47 30.34 8.11
C ALA A 220 4.33 29.07 8.06
N GLU A 221 3.84 27.98 7.46
CA GLU A 221 4.58 26.73 7.39
C GLU A 221 4.43 26.08 6.01
N GLY A 222 5.58 25.62 5.48
CA GLY A 222 5.65 24.77 4.29
C GLY A 222 6.22 23.40 4.63
N ILE A 223 5.56 22.33 4.18
CA ILE A 223 6.06 20.95 4.30
C ILE A 223 6.08 20.34 2.90
N PHE A 224 7.24 19.83 2.51
CA PHE A 224 7.41 19.01 1.32
C PHE A 224 7.81 17.61 1.70
N SER A 225 7.11 16.61 1.19
CA SER A 225 7.42 15.20 1.39
C SER A 225 7.59 14.52 0.04
N LYS A 226 8.72 13.84 -0.16
CA LYS A 226 9.03 13.06 -1.37
C LYS A 226 9.14 11.59 -1.01
N THR A 227 8.37 10.78 -1.68
CA THR A 227 8.48 9.33 -1.61
C THR A 227 9.83 8.86 -2.18
N LEU A 228 10.55 8.04 -1.41
CA LEU A 228 11.76 7.34 -1.86
C LEU A 228 11.49 5.86 -2.08
N ASN A 229 10.77 5.25 -1.15
CA ASN A 229 10.24 3.90 -1.27
C ASN A 229 8.79 3.91 -0.82
N ASP A 230 7.88 3.58 -1.69
CA ASP A 230 6.50 3.28 -1.37
C ASP A 230 6.10 2.02 -2.11
N ILE A 231 4.93 1.52 -1.84
CA ILE A 231 4.49 0.24 -2.36
C ILE A 231 3.57 0.41 -3.55
N TYR A 232 3.67 -0.52 -4.49
CA TYR A 232 2.64 -0.73 -5.50
C TYR A 232 2.65 -2.18 -5.97
N TYR A 233 1.56 -2.59 -6.63
CA TYR A 233 1.40 -3.95 -7.11
C TYR A 233 1.48 -4.00 -8.64
N LYS A 234 2.16 -5.03 -9.16
CA LYS A 234 2.04 -5.46 -10.56
C LYS A 234 1.41 -6.84 -10.62
N ASN A 235 0.63 -7.09 -11.65
CA ASN A 235 0.20 -8.43 -11.98
C ASN A 235 1.03 -8.96 -13.13
N LEU A 236 1.99 -9.83 -12.81
CA LEU A 236 2.95 -10.38 -13.77
C LEU A 236 2.32 -11.37 -14.78
N ALA A 237 1.04 -11.73 -14.59
CA ALA A 237 0.29 -12.47 -15.59
C ALA A 237 -0.10 -11.62 -16.82
N TYR A 238 0.08 -10.30 -16.76
CA TYR A 238 -0.17 -9.39 -17.87
C TYR A 238 1.15 -8.88 -18.45
N GLU A 239 1.35 -9.11 -19.73
CA GLU A 239 2.50 -8.64 -20.49
C GLU A 239 2.07 -7.51 -21.45
N PRO A 240 2.93 -6.49 -21.67
CA PRO A 240 2.64 -5.46 -22.67
C PRO A 240 2.60 -6.08 -24.08
N THR A 241 1.64 -5.68 -24.88
CA THR A 241 1.52 -6.16 -26.28
C THR A 241 2.46 -5.45 -27.24
N GLY A 242 3.07 -4.34 -26.81
CA GLY A 242 3.80 -3.42 -27.67
C GLY A 242 2.91 -2.48 -28.48
N GLN A 243 1.59 -2.58 -28.36
CA GLN A 243 0.59 -1.76 -29.05
C GLN A 243 -0.11 -0.81 -28.08
N THR A 244 -0.69 0.26 -28.64
CA THR A 244 -1.61 1.16 -27.93
C THR A 244 -3.06 0.83 -28.28
N LEU A 245 -3.99 1.35 -27.47
CA LEU A 245 -5.42 1.14 -27.72
C LEU A 245 -5.85 1.67 -29.09
N GLY A 246 -5.38 2.86 -29.50
CA GLY A 246 -5.68 3.44 -30.81
C GLY A 246 -5.08 2.65 -31.98
N GLN A 247 -4.02 1.86 -31.77
CA GLN A 247 -3.50 0.95 -32.81
C GLN A 247 -4.35 -0.31 -32.97
N VAL A 248 -5.03 -0.74 -31.89
CA VAL A 248 -5.91 -1.93 -31.90
C VAL A 248 -7.34 -1.55 -32.34
N ASP A 249 -7.82 -0.39 -31.92
CA ASP A 249 -9.13 0.14 -32.28
C ASP A 249 -8.98 1.47 -33.05
N PRO A 250 -9.11 1.48 -34.38
CA PRO A 250 -8.98 2.70 -35.18
C PRO A 250 -9.96 3.81 -34.83
N SER A 251 -11.11 3.48 -34.23
CA SER A 251 -12.08 4.49 -33.76
C SER A 251 -11.53 5.32 -32.58
N LEU A 252 -10.52 4.81 -31.90
CA LEU A 252 -9.80 5.43 -30.79
C LEU A 252 -8.37 5.83 -31.19
N SER A 253 -8.12 6.19 -32.45
CA SER A 253 -6.77 6.45 -32.99
C SER A 253 -5.93 7.46 -32.20
N PHE A 254 -6.57 8.34 -31.43
CA PHE A 254 -5.92 9.31 -30.54
C PHE A 254 -5.46 8.71 -29.18
N ASP A 255 -5.87 7.48 -28.86
CA ASP A 255 -5.63 6.88 -27.55
C ASP A 255 -4.30 6.10 -27.52
N ASN A 256 -3.32 6.71 -26.89
CA ASN A 256 -1.95 6.17 -26.76
C ASN A 256 -1.74 5.29 -25.51
N ARG A 257 -2.82 4.87 -24.83
CA ARG A 257 -2.69 3.99 -23.66
C ARG A 257 -2.11 2.63 -24.06
N PRO A 258 -1.09 2.13 -23.33
CA PRO A 258 -0.48 0.84 -23.65
C PRO A 258 -1.45 -0.31 -23.39
N MET A 259 -1.48 -1.25 -24.32
CA MET A 259 -2.27 -2.47 -24.19
C MET A 259 -1.50 -3.58 -23.50
N PHE A 260 -2.17 -4.29 -22.59
CA PHE A 260 -1.65 -5.46 -21.89
C PHE A 260 -2.51 -6.67 -22.17
N LYS A 261 -1.89 -7.80 -22.36
CA LYS A 261 -2.56 -9.09 -22.59
C LYS A 261 -2.22 -10.06 -21.47
N ARG A 262 -3.24 -10.75 -20.96
CA ARG A 262 -3.01 -11.84 -20.01
C ARG A 262 -2.42 -13.04 -20.72
N VAL A 263 -1.31 -13.55 -20.22
CA VAL A 263 -0.74 -14.83 -20.64
C VAL A 263 -1.59 -15.95 -20.03
N THR A 264 -2.05 -16.88 -20.86
CA THR A 264 -2.98 -17.96 -20.45
C THR A 264 -2.45 -19.35 -20.72
N THR A 265 -1.33 -19.49 -21.45
CA THR A 265 -0.75 -20.76 -21.85
C THR A 265 0.70 -20.88 -21.38
N GLY A 266 1.11 -22.09 -21.02
CA GLY A 266 2.49 -22.40 -20.66
C GLY A 266 2.94 -21.87 -19.29
N GLN A 267 2.02 -21.44 -18.43
CA GLN A 267 2.31 -20.88 -17.12
C GLN A 267 1.68 -21.71 -16.00
N PRO A 268 2.36 -21.87 -14.85
CA PRO A 268 1.86 -22.67 -13.72
C PRO A 268 1.00 -21.86 -12.73
N TYR A 269 0.30 -20.81 -13.19
CA TYR A 269 -0.50 -19.90 -12.34
C TYR A 269 -1.61 -19.22 -13.13
N SER A 270 -2.61 -18.66 -12.45
CA SER A 270 -3.65 -17.80 -13.04
C SER A 270 -3.27 -16.32 -13.02
N TYR A 271 -2.83 -15.83 -11.87
CA TYR A 271 -2.41 -14.45 -11.63
C TYR A 271 -1.20 -14.42 -10.69
N VAL A 272 -0.35 -13.42 -10.84
CA VAL A 272 0.81 -13.19 -9.97
C VAL A 272 0.82 -11.73 -9.55
N TYR A 273 0.41 -11.46 -8.32
CA TYR A 273 0.49 -10.13 -7.75
C TYR A 273 1.83 -9.96 -7.05
N ALA A 274 2.70 -9.16 -7.64
CA ALA A 274 4.03 -8.89 -7.13
C ALA A 274 4.06 -7.51 -6.46
N LEU A 275 4.62 -7.47 -5.26
CA LEU A 275 4.78 -6.27 -4.45
C LEU A 275 6.12 -5.64 -4.76
N TYR A 276 6.11 -4.39 -5.25
CA TYR A 276 7.28 -3.59 -5.64
C TYR A 276 7.39 -2.30 -4.84
N ASN A 277 8.56 -1.69 -4.86
CA ASN A 277 8.73 -0.31 -4.43
C ASN A 277 8.66 0.67 -5.60
N THR A 278 8.23 1.89 -5.29
CA THR A 278 8.24 3.05 -6.18
C THR A 278 8.82 4.26 -5.47
N ASN A 279 9.47 5.14 -6.21
CA ASN A 279 9.87 6.46 -5.75
C ASN A 279 8.98 7.59 -6.29
N LYS A 280 7.89 7.23 -6.95
CA LYS A 280 6.88 8.18 -7.43
C LYS A 280 5.98 8.58 -6.27
N GLY A 281 5.60 9.84 -6.25
CA GLY A 281 4.75 10.39 -5.19
C GLY A 281 5.42 11.53 -4.43
N TYR A 282 4.60 12.48 -4.04
CA TYR A 282 5.00 13.62 -3.21
C TYR A 282 3.78 14.29 -2.57
N THR A 283 4.04 15.03 -1.50
CA THR A 283 3.04 15.88 -0.87
C THR A 283 3.64 17.26 -0.57
N ILE A 284 2.88 18.32 -0.86
CA ILE A 284 3.18 19.68 -0.49
C ILE A 284 2.04 20.17 0.37
N ASN A 285 2.36 20.75 1.54
CA ASN A 285 1.41 21.44 2.39
C ASN A 285 1.94 22.85 2.64
N LEU A 286 1.10 23.85 2.41
CA LEU A 286 1.37 25.23 2.75
C LEU A 286 0.27 25.72 3.68
N SER A 287 0.61 26.21 4.86
CA SER A 287 -0.36 26.66 5.85
C SER A 287 -0.02 28.04 6.37
N LEU A 288 -1.07 28.82 6.61
CA LEU A 288 -1.00 30.10 7.32
C LEU A 288 -2.03 30.06 8.45
N LYS A 289 -1.58 30.36 9.66
CA LYS A 289 -2.41 30.44 10.87
C LYS A 289 -2.27 31.82 11.50
N ALA A 290 -3.36 32.36 12.01
CA ALA A 290 -3.42 33.57 12.80
C ALA A 290 -4.13 33.29 14.13
N GLU A 291 -3.57 33.79 15.24
CA GLU A 291 -4.13 33.67 16.57
C GLU A 291 -4.11 35.02 17.29
N LYS A 292 -5.21 35.37 17.90
CA LYS A 292 -5.35 36.61 18.69
C LYS A 292 -6.00 36.32 20.03
N HIS A 293 -5.31 36.69 21.07
CA HIS A 293 -5.87 36.76 22.41
C HIS A 293 -6.29 38.21 22.69
N PHE A 294 -7.49 38.36 23.26
CA PHE A 294 -8.03 39.68 23.67
C PHE A 294 -8.08 39.72 25.19
N ASP A 295 -7.76 40.86 25.78
CA ASP A 295 -7.68 41.05 27.25
C ASP A 295 -9.01 40.77 27.97
N PHE A 296 -10.13 40.84 27.25
CA PHE A 296 -11.46 40.51 27.80
C PHE A 296 -11.80 39.01 27.78
N GLY A 297 -10.81 38.13 27.49
CA GLY A 297 -10.93 36.68 27.59
C GLY A 297 -11.33 35.95 26.29
N LEU A 298 -11.44 36.66 25.15
CA LEU A 298 -11.73 36.03 23.85
C LEU A 298 -10.44 35.61 23.14
N ASP A 299 -10.36 34.33 22.76
CA ASP A 299 -9.34 33.76 21.89
C ASP A 299 -9.90 33.46 20.51
N LEU A 300 -9.29 34.02 19.49
CA LEU A 300 -9.63 33.72 18.08
C LEU A 300 -8.48 33.03 17.40
N SER A 301 -8.78 32.00 16.62
CA SER A 301 -7.84 31.37 15.72
C SER A 301 -8.45 31.12 14.34
N ALA A 302 -7.65 31.34 13.29
CA ALA A 302 -8.02 31.00 11.92
C ALA A 302 -6.82 30.40 11.21
N SER A 303 -7.04 29.39 10.38
CA SER A 303 -5.97 28.80 9.55
C SER A 303 -6.48 28.41 8.19
N TYR A 304 -5.62 28.59 7.20
CA TYR A 304 -5.81 28.09 5.85
C TYR A 304 -4.66 27.17 5.49
N THR A 305 -4.97 26.02 4.89
CA THR A 305 -3.98 25.06 4.39
C THR A 305 -4.30 24.71 2.95
N TRP A 306 -3.29 24.85 2.09
CA TRP A 306 -3.29 24.31 0.74
C TRP A 306 -2.46 23.04 0.70
N THR A 307 -3.02 21.98 0.06
CA THR A 307 -2.37 20.67 -0.05
C THR A 307 -2.38 20.18 -1.48
N LYS A 308 -1.25 19.64 -1.93
CA LYS A 308 -1.12 18.84 -3.13
C LYS A 308 -0.49 17.50 -2.75
N SER A 309 -1.24 16.41 -2.83
CA SER A 309 -0.76 15.05 -2.53
C SER A 309 -0.94 14.15 -3.73
N MET A 310 0.14 13.54 -4.19
CA MET A 310 0.21 12.72 -5.40
C MET A 310 0.80 11.36 -5.09
N THR A 311 0.19 10.30 -5.61
CA THR A 311 0.65 8.90 -5.47
C THR A 311 0.33 8.10 -6.71
N ILE A 312 0.95 6.94 -6.87
CA ILE A 312 0.57 5.94 -7.89
C ILE A 312 -0.29 4.82 -7.30
N ASN A 313 -0.36 4.69 -5.97
CA ASN A 313 -1.16 3.67 -5.28
C ASN A 313 -1.61 4.20 -3.91
N ASN A 314 -2.90 4.10 -3.64
CA ASN A 314 -3.49 4.54 -2.37
C ASN A 314 -3.42 3.49 -1.24
N GLY A 315 -3.08 2.24 -1.53
CA GLY A 315 -2.99 1.18 -0.54
C GLY A 315 -4.32 0.92 0.18
N SER A 316 -5.43 0.96 -0.55
CA SER A 316 -6.79 0.99 0.00
C SER A 316 -7.32 -0.36 0.50
N SER A 317 -6.59 -1.46 0.28
CA SER A 317 -7.04 -2.82 0.63
C SER A 317 -5.97 -3.63 1.35
N SER A 318 -6.40 -4.57 2.18
CA SER A 318 -5.53 -5.61 2.77
C SER A 318 -5.18 -6.74 1.78
N VAL A 319 -5.89 -6.84 0.65
CA VAL A 319 -5.75 -7.89 -0.36
C VAL A 319 -4.94 -7.39 -1.55
N ALA A 320 -3.88 -8.10 -1.92
CA ALA A 320 -2.99 -7.75 -3.04
C ALA A 320 -3.74 -7.59 -4.36
N GLN A 321 -4.63 -8.52 -4.68
CA GLN A 321 -5.48 -8.45 -5.87
C GLN A 321 -6.33 -7.19 -5.91
N SER A 322 -6.94 -6.82 -4.78
CA SER A 322 -7.80 -5.63 -4.70
C SER A 322 -7.00 -4.34 -4.85
N ASN A 323 -5.80 -4.28 -4.27
CA ASN A 323 -4.90 -3.13 -4.44
C ASN A 323 -4.49 -2.93 -5.90
N TRP A 324 -4.37 -4.00 -6.69
CA TRP A 324 -4.09 -3.89 -8.10
C TRP A 324 -5.35 -3.58 -8.93
N ASN A 325 -6.47 -4.30 -8.69
CA ASN A 325 -7.71 -4.17 -9.47
C ASN A 325 -8.39 -2.82 -9.29
N TYR A 326 -8.39 -2.28 -8.06
CA TYR A 326 -9.14 -1.08 -7.70
C TYR A 326 -8.25 0.16 -7.53
N ASN A 327 -7.00 0.08 -7.95
CA ASN A 327 -6.16 1.26 -8.04
C ASN A 327 -6.58 2.09 -9.25
N TYR A 328 -7.04 3.32 -9.01
CA TYR A 328 -7.43 4.23 -10.08
C TYR A 328 -6.19 4.60 -10.91
N THR A 329 -6.24 4.32 -12.19
CA THR A 329 -5.17 4.62 -13.13
C THR A 329 -5.78 4.93 -14.50
N TYR A 330 -5.26 5.94 -15.18
CA TYR A 330 -5.67 6.28 -16.53
C TYR A 330 -5.07 5.32 -17.55
N ARG A 331 -3.83 4.89 -17.35
CA ARG A 331 -3.11 4.05 -18.32
C ARG A 331 -3.40 2.56 -18.13
N ASN A 332 -2.82 1.98 -17.08
CA ASN A 332 -2.97 0.56 -16.75
C ASN A 332 -2.50 0.30 -15.33
N SER A 333 -3.13 -0.65 -14.63
CA SER A 333 -2.73 -1.01 -13.26
C SER A 333 -1.30 -1.57 -13.16
N ASN A 334 -0.71 -2.06 -14.25
CA ASN A 334 0.70 -2.48 -14.30
C ASN A 334 1.67 -1.35 -14.64
N ASP A 335 1.18 -0.20 -15.12
CA ASP A 335 1.95 1.00 -15.42
C ASP A 335 1.19 2.23 -14.89
N PRO A 336 0.96 2.32 -13.57
CA PRO A 336 0.19 3.41 -13.00
C PRO A 336 0.98 4.72 -13.08
N GLU A 337 0.28 5.76 -13.50
CA GLU A 337 0.77 7.14 -13.48
C GLU A 337 0.53 7.80 -12.14
N LEU A 338 1.17 8.96 -11.96
CA LEU A 338 1.02 9.79 -10.78
C LEU A 338 -0.33 10.52 -10.81
N GLY A 339 -1.18 10.22 -9.85
CA GLY A 339 -2.51 10.82 -9.69
C GLY A 339 -2.69 11.46 -8.31
N ASN A 340 -3.82 12.14 -8.11
CA ASN A 340 -4.15 12.67 -6.78
C ASN A 340 -4.34 11.51 -5.80
N SER A 341 -3.69 11.64 -4.63
CA SER A 341 -3.90 10.71 -3.51
C SER A 341 -5.35 10.83 -2.99
N ALA A 342 -5.88 9.74 -2.45
CA ALA A 342 -7.16 9.73 -1.72
C ALA A 342 -7.17 10.68 -0.51
N PHE A 343 -6.00 11.06 -0.01
CA PHE A 343 -5.81 12.02 1.09
C PHE A 343 -5.59 13.45 0.59
N ASN A 344 -5.71 13.72 -0.71
CA ASN A 344 -5.54 15.06 -1.26
C ASN A 344 -6.79 15.92 -0.98
N ILE A 345 -6.71 16.80 0.00
CA ILE A 345 -7.72 17.82 0.28
C ILE A 345 -7.08 19.17 -0.05
N PRO A 346 -7.35 19.73 -1.26
CA PRO A 346 -6.61 20.89 -1.77
C PRO A 346 -6.71 22.14 -0.91
N HIS A 347 -7.85 22.34 -0.26
CA HIS A 347 -8.11 23.55 0.52
C HIS A 347 -8.81 23.21 1.82
N ILE A 348 -8.23 23.63 2.95
CA ILE A 348 -8.81 23.48 4.28
C ILE A 348 -8.80 24.84 4.96
N LEU A 349 -9.97 25.34 5.33
CA LEU A 349 -10.14 26.50 6.19
C LEU A 349 -10.68 26.06 7.55
N LYS A 350 -10.06 26.52 8.63
CA LYS A 350 -10.51 26.27 10.00
C LYS A 350 -10.56 27.60 10.74
N ALA A 351 -11.59 27.80 11.56
CA ALA A 351 -11.71 28.91 12.48
C ALA A 351 -12.26 28.40 13.83
N ALA A 352 -11.79 29.00 14.92
CA ALA A 352 -12.29 28.72 16.27
C ALA A 352 -12.31 30.01 17.10
N ALA A 353 -13.27 30.11 18.01
CA ALA A 353 -13.42 31.16 18.99
C ALA A 353 -13.68 30.53 20.36
N PHE A 354 -12.95 30.96 21.38
CA PHE A 354 -13.11 30.53 22.76
C PHE A 354 -13.28 31.76 23.64
N TYR A 355 -14.24 31.71 24.57
CA TYR A 355 -14.51 32.79 25.52
C TYR A 355 -14.63 32.23 26.93
#